data_e4597d8de64facf26482f9d2a8bac8aa
#
_entry.id   e4597d8de64facf26482f9d2a8bac8aa
#
_cell.length_a   1.000
_cell.length_b   1.000
_cell.length_c   1.000
_cell.angle_alpha   90.00
_cell.angle_beta   90.00
_cell.angle_gamma   90.00
#
_symmetry.space_group_name_H-M   'P 1'
#
loop_
_entity.id
_entity.type
_entity.pdbx_description
1 polymer ?
#
loop_
_entity_poly.entity_id
_entity_poly.type
_entity_poly.pdbx_seq_one_letter_code
_entity_poly.pdbx_strand_id
1 'polypeptide(L)'
;MFTQITVFTATYNREKLLKRLFDSLIKQSDKSFEWIIVDDDSSDDTEKLITELSEIAPFDIMYLKQSHGGKHRAINKGLDFANGEWFYIVDSDDFLKEDTISTIKKWIDDINLDNGKYAAVSGNCQTPDGKLIGEFPNTEYIDSNNLDRMKNGLNGDKSEVYRTELLRKYKFPEIDGEFFFTERYIWDKIANDGYLIRWYNKSICVCEYLEDGLTKQGANQLKGHVENIKGYSMYVEQSMRLWDRIEAVTIFREFNKVCKTMGTKISNRGKAINLKTSTYIKWLLLIMPMYYVLRICKRFLREEEFRK
;
A
#
# COMPACT_ATOMS: atom_id res chain seq x y z
N MET A 1 -27.27 1.90 12.34
CA MET A 1 -27.21 1.57 10.90
C MET A 1 -26.03 0.63 10.71
N PHE A 2 -26.19 -0.46 9.98
CA PHE A 2 -25.05 -1.36 9.73
C PHE A 2 -24.10 -0.65 8.77
N THR A 3 -22.87 -0.36 9.21
CA THR A 3 -21.87 0.34 8.39
C THR A 3 -21.07 -0.72 7.63
N GLN A 4 -21.23 -0.76 6.32
CA GLN A 4 -20.54 -1.75 5.50
C GLN A 4 -19.08 -1.38 5.24
N ILE A 5 -18.76 -0.08 5.14
CA ILE A 5 -17.43 0.43 4.79
C ILE A 5 -16.93 1.39 5.85
N THR A 6 -15.73 1.16 6.35
CA THR A 6 -14.92 2.14 7.05
C THR A 6 -13.94 2.77 6.06
N VAL A 7 -14.08 4.06 5.77
CA VAL A 7 -13.02 4.86 5.15
C VAL A 7 -12.02 5.21 6.25
N PHE A 8 -10.75 4.93 6.02
CA PHE A 8 -9.68 5.17 6.98
C PHE A 8 -8.63 6.12 6.40
N THR A 9 -8.19 7.08 7.21
CA THR A 9 -7.13 8.01 6.84
C THR A 9 -6.15 8.18 8.00
N ALA A 10 -4.87 7.94 7.74
CA ALA A 10 -3.79 8.39 8.61
C ALA A 10 -3.38 9.81 8.21
N THR A 11 -3.15 10.68 9.20
CA THR A 11 -2.75 12.08 8.94
C THR A 11 -1.63 12.52 9.87
N TYR A 12 -0.78 13.43 9.36
CA TYR A 12 0.25 14.11 10.14
C TYR A 12 0.57 15.46 9.50
N ASN A 13 0.17 16.56 10.15
CA ASN A 13 0.34 17.95 9.65
C ASN A 13 -0.20 18.15 8.22
N ARG A 14 -1.44 17.74 7.96
CA ARG A 14 -2.07 17.72 6.62
C ARG A 14 -3.46 18.38 6.60
N GLU A 15 -3.72 19.35 7.46
CA GLU A 15 -5.00 20.08 7.60
C GLU A 15 -5.66 20.42 6.25
N LYS A 16 -4.92 21.10 5.36
CA LYS A 16 -5.47 21.54 4.06
C LYS A 16 -5.84 20.39 3.14
N LEU A 17 -5.10 19.30 3.18
CA LEU A 17 -5.33 18.12 2.35
C LEU A 17 -6.52 17.31 2.86
N LEU A 18 -6.66 17.18 4.18
CA LEU A 18 -7.82 16.57 4.81
C LEU A 18 -9.12 17.26 4.45
N LYS A 19 -9.12 18.62 4.35
CA LYS A 19 -10.29 19.37 3.90
C LYS A 19 -10.71 18.97 2.49
N ARG A 20 -9.77 18.77 1.58
CA ARG A 20 -10.04 18.31 0.21
C ARG A 20 -10.62 16.89 0.17
N LEU A 21 -10.04 15.99 0.95
CA LEU A 21 -10.57 14.63 1.09
C LEU A 21 -12.00 14.67 1.64
N PHE A 22 -12.25 15.42 2.72
CA PHE A 22 -13.60 15.61 3.28
C PHE A 22 -14.59 16.11 2.22
N ASP A 23 -14.23 17.12 1.44
CA ASP A 23 -15.10 17.65 0.39
C ASP A 23 -15.46 16.59 -0.66
N SER A 24 -14.58 15.64 -0.92
CA SER A 24 -14.87 14.50 -1.80
C SER A 24 -15.78 13.46 -1.14
N LEU A 25 -15.67 13.27 0.18
CA LEU A 25 -16.56 12.40 0.97
C LEU A 25 -17.97 12.98 1.08
N ILE A 26 -18.10 14.30 1.24
CA ILE A 26 -19.40 15.01 1.19
C ILE A 26 -20.09 14.82 -0.17
N LYS A 27 -19.35 14.73 -1.25
CA LYS A 27 -19.89 14.56 -2.60
C LYS A 27 -20.26 13.11 -2.94
N GLN A 28 -19.93 12.13 -2.11
CA GLN A 28 -20.30 10.75 -2.41
C GLN A 28 -21.79 10.60 -2.61
N SER A 29 -22.21 9.84 -3.61
CA SER A 29 -23.62 9.52 -3.89
C SER A 29 -24.25 8.63 -2.81
N ASP A 30 -23.46 7.83 -2.11
CA ASP A 30 -23.83 6.99 -0.99
C ASP A 30 -23.09 7.44 0.27
N LYS A 31 -23.82 7.79 1.33
CA LYS A 31 -23.28 8.27 2.62
C LYS A 31 -23.23 7.19 3.71
N SER A 32 -23.60 5.96 3.41
CA SER A 32 -23.61 4.88 4.40
C SER A 32 -22.23 4.26 4.57
N PHE A 33 -21.31 5.05 5.10
CA PHE A 33 -19.97 4.69 5.54
C PHE A 33 -19.61 5.49 6.81
N GLU A 34 -18.61 5.07 7.53
CA GLU A 34 -17.95 5.87 8.56
C GLU A 34 -16.58 6.32 8.07
N TRP A 35 -16.07 7.44 8.60
CA TRP A 35 -14.71 7.90 8.35
C TRP A 35 -13.90 7.91 9.64
N ILE A 36 -12.89 7.06 9.73
CA ILE A 36 -11.94 7.02 10.86
C ILE A 36 -10.66 7.74 10.45
N ILE A 37 -10.28 8.74 11.23
CA ILE A 37 -9.07 9.51 11.06
C ILE A 37 -8.15 9.23 12.25
N VAL A 38 -6.95 8.75 11.98
CA VAL A 38 -5.92 8.60 13.02
C VAL A 38 -4.83 9.63 12.78
N ASP A 39 -4.75 10.58 13.71
CA ASP A 39 -3.75 11.65 13.73
C ASP A 39 -2.49 11.16 14.44
N ASP A 40 -1.39 11.16 13.70
CA ASP A 40 -0.08 10.70 14.15
C ASP A 40 0.73 11.83 14.83
N ASP A 41 0.08 12.59 15.74
CA ASP A 41 0.64 13.69 16.53
C ASP A 41 0.84 14.99 15.74
N SER A 42 -0.17 15.43 14.98
CA SER A 42 -0.14 16.72 14.30
C SER A 42 -0.01 17.89 15.27
N SER A 43 0.73 18.89 14.84
CA SER A 43 0.95 20.18 15.55
C SER A 43 0.28 21.37 14.86
N ASP A 44 -0.35 21.15 13.69
CA ASP A 44 -1.17 22.12 12.97
C ASP A 44 -2.62 22.12 13.47
N ASP A 45 -3.51 22.84 12.78
CA ASP A 45 -4.94 22.92 13.16
C ASP A 45 -5.78 21.68 12.75
N THR A 46 -5.16 20.51 12.50
CA THR A 46 -5.85 19.28 12.10
C THR A 46 -6.98 18.90 13.06
N GLU A 47 -6.74 18.86 14.37
CA GLU A 47 -7.76 18.49 15.36
C GLU A 47 -8.95 19.44 15.37
N LYS A 48 -8.69 20.76 15.30
CA LYS A 48 -9.72 21.78 15.21
C LYS A 48 -10.55 21.63 13.93
N LEU A 49 -9.88 21.44 12.80
CA LEU A 49 -10.54 21.20 11.52
C LEU A 49 -11.49 20.01 11.60
N ILE A 50 -11.03 18.85 12.10
CA ILE A 50 -11.86 17.65 12.16
C ILE A 50 -13.06 17.84 13.09
N THR A 51 -12.91 18.57 14.20
CA THR A 51 -14.02 18.92 15.09
C THR A 51 -15.08 19.71 14.33
N GLU A 52 -14.71 20.76 13.59
CA GLU A 52 -15.61 21.56 12.77
C GLU A 52 -16.30 20.73 11.67
N LEU A 53 -15.54 19.83 11.00
CA LEU A 53 -16.06 18.98 9.94
C LEU A 53 -17.07 17.94 10.48
N SER A 54 -16.86 17.45 11.69
CA SER A 54 -17.74 16.46 12.32
C SER A 54 -19.14 17.02 12.59
N GLU A 55 -19.27 18.34 12.82
CA GLU A 55 -20.57 18.98 13.06
C GLU A 55 -21.46 19.05 11.79
N ILE A 56 -20.85 19.02 10.60
CA ILE A 56 -21.56 19.20 9.32
C ILE A 56 -21.58 17.95 8.45
N ALA A 57 -20.88 16.89 8.85
CA ALA A 57 -20.78 15.66 8.07
C ALA A 57 -22.12 14.89 8.05
N PRO A 58 -22.58 14.37 6.90
CA PRO A 58 -23.75 13.51 6.79
C PRO A 58 -23.42 12.02 7.05
N PHE A 59 -22.27 11.72 7.61
CA PHE A 59 -21.76 10.39 7.97
C PHE A 59 -20.98 10.49 9.28
N ASP A 60 -20.77 9.37 9.96
CA ASP A 60 -20.03 9.34 11.21
C ASP A 60 -18.55 9.60 10.99
N ILE A 61 -17.96 10.49 11.79
CA ILE A 61 -16.51 10.75 11.83
C ILE A 61 -15.99 10.35 13.20
N MET A 62 -14.94 9.53 13.21
CA MET A 62 -14.20 9.19 14.42
C MET A 62 -12.78 9.72 14.29
N TYR A 63 -12.41 10.65 15.19
CA TYR A 63 -11.06 11.18 15.29
C TYR A 63 -10.30 10.52 16.44
N LEU A 64 -9.14 9.98 16.16
CA LEU A 64 -8.26 9.32 17.12
C LEU A 64 -6.87 9.95 17.02
N LYS A 65 -6.25 10.28 18.16
CA LYS A 65 -4.87 10.77 18.20
C LYS A 65 -3.95 9.70 18.75
N GLN A 66 -2.72 9.62 18.25
CA GLN A 66 -1.67 8.75 18.79
C GLN A 66 -0.35 9.53 18.85
N SER A 67 0.59 9.08 19.67
CA SER A 67 1.97 9.58 19.60
C SER A 67 2.60 9.23 18.25
N HIS A 68 3.41 10.12 17.71
CA HIS A 68 4.04 9.94 16.41
C HIS A 68 4.69 8.55 16.27
N GLY A 69 4.15 7.75 15.39
CA GLY A 69 4.51 6.34 15.24
C GLY A 69 4.48 5.81 13.81
N GLY A 70 3.98 6.63 12.87
CA GLY A 70 3.89 6.31 11.45
C GLY A 70 2.57 5.64 11.02
N LYS A 71 2.31 5.71 9.71
CA LYS A 71 1.06 5.26 9.07
C LYS A 71 0.66 3.83 9.43
N HIS A 72 1.62 2.90 9.51
CA HIS A 72 1.35 1.49 9.82
C HIS A 72 0.72 1.28 11.21
N ARG A 73 1.14 2.05 12.22
CA ARG A 73 0.54 2.03 13.56
C ARG A 73 -0.83 2.69 13.56
N ALA A 74 -0.97 3.79 12.81
CA ALA A 74 -2.27 4.43 12.61
C ALA A 74 -3.28 3.47 11.97
N ILE A 75 -2.88 2.66 10.98
CA ILE A 75 -3.72 1.62 10.38
C ILE A 75 -4.11 0.58 11.44
N ASN A 76 -3.16 0.05 12.21
CA ASN A 76 -3.47 -0.90 13.28
C ASN A 76 -4.49 -0.34 14.28
N LYS A 77 -4.31 0.92 14.70
CA LYS A 77 -5.24 1.61 15.59
C LYS A 77 -6.61 1.81 14.94
N GLY A 78 -6.67 2.27 13.71
CA GLY A 78 -7.93 2.44 12.98
C GLY A 78 -8.71 1.14 12.85
N LEU A 79 -8.03 0.03 12.60
CA LEU A 79 -8.64 -1.30 12.53
C LEU A 79 -9.29 -1.73 13.86
N ASP A 80 -8.75 -1.35 15.00
CA ASP A 80 -9.32 -1.70 16.31
C ASP A 80 -10.67 -0.99 16.56
N PHE A 81 -10.91 0.15 15.92
CA PHE A 81 -12.13 0.95 16.06
C PHE A 81 -13.09 0.85 14.87
N ALA A 82 -12.68 0.23 13.76
CA ALA A 82 -13.50 0.11 12.57
C ALA A 82 -14.77 -0.73 12.83
N ASN A 83 -15.95 -0.21 12.45
CA ASN A 83 -17.21 -0.94 12.51
C ASN A 83 -17.61 -1.54 11.16
N GLY A 84 -17.03 -1.05 10.05
CA GLY A 84 -17.29 -1.55 8.71
C GLY A 84 -16.70 -2.95 8.48
N GLU A 85 -17.43 -3.80 7.76
CA GLU A 85 -16.92 -5.11 7.31
C GLU A 85 -15.74 -4.96 6.34
N TRP A 86 -15.68 -3.81 5.67
CA TRP A 86 -14.66 -3.48 4.67
C TRP A 86 -13.91 -2.22 5.06
N PHE A 87 -12.60 -2.27 4.97
CA PHE A 87 -11.68 -1.21 5.37
C PHE A 87 -11.02 -0.61 4.13
N TYR A 88 -11.29 0.65 3.87
CA TYR A 88 -10.80 1.40 2.73
C TYR A 88 -9.76 2.42 3.17
N ILE A 89 -8.49 2.15 2.89
CA ILE A 89 -7.40 3.09 3.20
C ILE A 89 -7.37 4.16 2.11
N VAL A 90 -7.54 5.41 2.52
CA VAL A 90 -7.42 6.60 1.66
C VAL A 90 -6.40 7.53 2.29
N ASP A 91 -5.35 7.85 1.56
CA ASP A 91 -4.31 8.75 2.03
C ASP A 91 -4.82 10.19 2.17
N SER A 92 -4.27 10.95 3.11
CA SER A 92 -4.72 12.31 3.42
C SER A 92 -4.54 13.30 2.27
N ASP A 93 -3.68 12.99 1.30
CA ASP A 93 -3.42 13.77 0.08
C ASP A 93 -4.19 13.29 -1.16
N ASP A 94 -5.00 12.24 -1.03
CA ASP A 94 -5.86 11.73 -2.08
C ASP A 94 -7.32 12.22 -1.92
N PHE A 95 -8.15 12.00 -2.94
CA PHE A 95 -9.58 12.25 -2.86
C PHE A 95 -10.37 11.31 -3.76
N LEU A 96 -11.66 11.12 -3.44
CA LEU A 96 -12.50 10.12 -4.08
C LEU A 96 -13.34 10.71 -5.21
N LYS A 97 -13.69 9.88 -6.20
CA LYS A 97 -14.72 10.21 -7.19
C LYS A 97 -16.12 10.11 -6.55
N GLU A 98 -17.10 10.85 -7.06
CA GLU A 98 -18.42 10.99 -6.44
C GLU A 98 -19.21 9.69 -6.29
N ASP A 99 -18.92 8.69 -7.11
CA ASP A 99 -19.58 7.38 -7.10
C ASP A 99 -18.74 6.25 -6.46
N THR A 100 -17.65 6.58 -5.78
CA THR A 100 -16.70 5.59 -5.26
C THR A 100 -17.34 4.63 -4.26
N ILE A 101 -18.03 5.15 -3.23
CA ILE A 101 -18.64 4.29 -2.19
C ILE A 101 -19.71 3.36 -2.78
N SER A 102 -20.59 3.89 -3.61
CA SER A 102 -21.62 3.08 -4.27
C SER A 102 -21.04 2.05 -5.24
N THR A 103 -19.91 2.37 -5.88
CA THR A 103 -19.18 1.45 -6.76
C THR A 103 -18.54 0.32 -5.96
N ILE A 104 -17.85 0.63 -4.86
CA ILE A 104 -17.23 -0.37 -3.98
C ILE A 104 -18.29 -1.35 -3.45
N LYS A 105 -19.45 -0.88 -3.01
CA LYS A 105 -20.55 -1.75 -2.54
C LYS A 105 -21.00 -2.74 -3.60
N LYS A 106 -21.16 -2.30 -4.85
CA LYS A 106 -21.49 -3.20 -5.96
C LYS A 106 -20.41 -4.26 -6.18
N TRP A 107 -19.14 -3.89 -6.10
CA TRP A 107 -18.03 -4.82 -6.22
C TRP A 107 -17.96 -5.84 -5.07
N ILE A 108 -18.29 -5.39 -3.86
CA ILE A 108 -18.40 -6.26 -2.68
C ILE A 108 -19.51 -7.29 -2.87
N ASP A 109 -20.68 -6.85 -3.34
CA ASP A 109 -21.81 -7.74 -3.60
C ASP A 109 -21.47 -8.78 -4.67
N ASP A 110 -20.74 -8.38 -5.72
CA ASP A 110 -20.30 -9.26 -6.80
C ASP A 110 -19.37 -10.38 -6.31
N ILE A 111 -18.44 -10.10 -5.37
CA ILE A 111 -17.51 -11.10 -4.84
C ILE A 111 -18.04 -11.90 -3.64
N ASN A 112 -19.10 -11.45 -2.97
CA ASN A 112 -19.65 -12.14 -1.79
C ASN A 112 -20.29 -13.50 -2.13
N LEU A 113 -20.59 -13.74 -3.41
CA LEU A 113 -21.08 -15.01 -3.91
C LEU A 113 -20.02 -16.14 -3.90
N ASP A 114 -18.74 -15.80 -3.74
CA ASP A 114 -17.58 -16.71 -3.90
C ASP A 114 -16.98 -17.23 -2.57
N ASN A 115 -17.78 -17.44 -1.54
CA ASN A 115 -17.41 -18.17 -0.30
C ASN A 115 -16.10 -17.73 0.37
N GLY A 116 -15.83 -16.41 0.45
CA GLY A 116 -14.69 -15.90 1.22
C GLY A 116 -13.31 -16.03 0.55
N LYS A 117 -13.25 -16.36 -0.72
CA LYS A 117 -12.01 -16.45 -1.52
C LYS A 117 -11.30 -15.10 -1.67
N TYR A 118 -12.05 -14.00 -1.67
CA TYR A 118 -11.51 -12.67 -1.88
C TYR A 118 -11.21 -11.96 -0.57
N ALA A 119 -9.98 -11.43 -0.46
CA ALA A 119 -9.56 -10.54 0.61
C ALA A 119 -10.02 -9.10 0.38
N ALA A 120 -10.11 -8.68 -0.89
CA ALA A 120 -10.33 -7.29 -1.25
C ALA A 120 -11.01 -7.17 -2.63
N VAL A 121 -11.60 -5.99 -2.84
CA VAL A 121 -11.87 -5.40 -4.15
C VAL A 121 -10.94 -4.22 -4.36
N SER A 122 -10.61 -3.89 -5.60
CA SER A 122 -9.72 -2.78 -5.90
C SER A 122 -10.11 -2.07 -7.19
N GLY A 123 -9.96 -0.75 -7.19
CA GLY A 123 -10.05 0.08 -8.38
C GLY A 123 -8.71 0.70 -8.75
N ASN A 124 -8.70 1.44 -9.84
CA ASN A 124 -7.54 2.21 -10.27
C ASN A 124 -7.47 3.56 -9.56
N CYS A 125 -6.26 4.10 -9.48
CA CYS A 125 -6.00 5.51 -9.20
C CYS A 125 -5.79 6.28 -10.50
N GLN A 126 -6.16 7.54 -10.51
CA GLN A 126 -5.90 8.48 -11.61
C GLN A 126 -5.30 9.78 -11.08
N THR A 127 -4.64 10.52 -11.95
CA THR A 127 -4.19 11.89 -11.66
C THR A 127 -5.36 12.89 -11.74
N PRO A 128 -5.24 14.12 -11.22
CA PRO A 128 -6.31 15.12 -11.29
C PRO A 128 -6.77 15.47 -12.73
N ASP A 129 -5.88 15.32 -13.72
CA ASP A 129 -6.21 15.49 -15.15
C ASP A 129 -6.87 14.24 -15.78
N GLY A 130 -7.16 13.21 -14.97
CA GLY A 130 -7.89 12.02 -15.38
C GLY A 130 -7.05 10.90 -15.99
N LYS A 131 -5.73 11.04 -16.01
CA LYS A 131 -4.82 10.02 -16.54
C LYS A 131 -4.68 8.86 -15.57
N LEU A 132 -4.83 7.63 -16.07
CA LEU A 132 -4.63 6.42 -15.28
C LEU A 132 -3.20 6.36 -14.71
N ILE A 133 -3.07 6.06 -13.43
CA ILE A 133 -1.78 5.80 -12.79
C ILE A 133 -1.43 4.32 -12.99
N GLY A 134 -0.35 4.09 -13.74
CA GLY A 134 0.07 2.74 -14.11
C GLY A 134 -0.70 2.16 -15.30
N GLU A 135 -0.94 0.85 -15.26
CA GLU A 135 -1.55 0.11 -16.36
C GLU A 135 -2.67 -0.79 -15.86
N PHE A 136 -3.58 -1.12 -16.77
CA PHE A 136 -4.62 -2.12 -16.59
C PHE A 136 -4.92 -2.77 -17.94
N PRO A 137 -5.03 -4.12 -18.02
CA PRO A 137 -5.43 -4.80 -19.26
C PRO A 137 -6.83 -4.38 -19.73
N ASN A 138 -7.11 -4.56 -21.02
CA ASN A 138 -8.41 -4.20 -21.62
C ASN A 138 -9.50 -5.23 -21.26
N THR A 139 -9.83 -5.33 -19.98
CA THR A 139 -10.88 -6.18 -19.41
C THR A 139 -11.64 -5.39 -18.35
N GLU A 140 -12.83 -5.82 -18.01
CA GLU A 140 -13.64 -5.19 -16.95
C GLU A 140 -13.00 -5.39 -15.57
N TYR A 141 -12.55 -6.61 -15.30
CA TYR A 141 -11.84 -6.96 -14.07
C TYR A 141 -10.83 -8.09 -14.28
N ILE A 142 -9.97 -8.27 -13.31
CA ILE A 142 -9.01 -9.39 -13.21
C ILE A 142 -9.02 -9.90 -11.76
N ASP A 143 -9.09 -11.23 -11.60
CA ASP A 143 -8.87 -11.89 -10.32
C ASP A 143 -7.41 -12.28 -10.18
N SER A 144 -6.71 -11.65 -9.25
CA SER A 144 -5.30 -11.90 -8.99
C SER A 144 -4.98 -11.63 -7.52
N ASN A 145 -4.02 -12.33 -6.98
CA ASN A 145 -3.44 -11.95 -5.68
C ASN A 145 -2.39 -10.85 -5.84
N ASN A 146 -1.92 -10.28 -4.73
CA ASN A 146 -0.92 -9.21 -4.76
C ASN A 146 0.45 -9.65 -5.31
N LEU A 147 0.84 -10.92 -5.12
CA LEU A 147 2.13 -11.45 -5.60
C LEU A 147 2.19 -11.55 -7.13
N ASP A 148 1.05 -11.82 -7.77
CA ASP A 148 0.98 -12.01 -9.22
C ASP A 148 0.45 -10.78 -9.97
N ARG A 149 0.10 -9.67 -9.27
CA ARG A 149 -0.50 -8.48 -9.88
C ARG A 149 0.31 -7.92 -11.05
N MET A 150 1.63 -7.84 -10.88
CA MET A 150 2.52 -7.30 -11.92
C MET A 150 2.58 -8.19 -13.17
N LYS A 151 2.53 -9.51 -13.01
CA LYS A 151 2.48 -10.48 -14.11
C LYS A 151 1.19 -10.38 -14.90
N ASN A 152 0.11 -9.98 -14.22
CA ASN A 152 -1.21 -9.78 -14.81
C ASN A 152 -1.41 -8.36 -15.37
N GLY A 153 -0.35 -7.54 -15.48
CA GLY A 153 -0.41 -6.18 -16.03
C GLY A 153 -1.05 -5.14 -15.12
N LEU A 154 -1.15 -5.41 -13.81
CA LEU A 154 -1.75 -4.52 -12.82
C LEU A 154 -0.67 -3.63 -12.19
N ASN A 155 -0.08 -2.75 -13.00
CA ASN A 155 0.98 -1.83 -12.57
C ASN A 155 0.42 -0.54 -11.97
N GLY A 156 1.28 0.19 -11.26
CA GLY A 156 0.97 1.49 -10.65
C GLY A 156 0.14 1.40 -9.37
N ASP A 157 -0.24 2.56 -8.85
CA ASP A 157 -1.01 2.64 -7.62
C ASP A 157 -2.45 2.20 -7.87
N LYS A 158 -2.98 1.49 -6.90
CA LYS A 158 -4.34 0.95 -6.90
C LYS A 158 -5.00 1.36 -5.57
N SER A 159 -6.32 1.31 -5.58
CA SER A 159 -7.15 1.72 -4.46
C SER A 159 -7.88 0.49 -3.94
N GLU A 160 -7.31 -0.15 -2.93
CA GLU A 160 -7.75 -1.43 -2.39
C GLU A 160 -8.68 -1.25 -1.18
N VAL A 161 -9.72 -2.07 -1.13
CA VAL A 161 -10.68 -2.15 -0.03
C VAL A 161 -10.68 -3.56 0.51
N TYR A 162 -10.11 -3.77 1.67
CA TYR A 162 -9.93 -5.09 2.28
C TYR A 162 -11.04 -5.44 3.26
N ARG A 163 -11.27 -6.74 3.48
CA ARG A 163 -12.09 -7.22 4.60
C ARG A 163 -11.43 -6.81 5.93
N THR A 164 -12.16 -6.11 6.78
CA THR A 164 -11.66 -5.59 8.07
C THR A 164 -11.12 -6.70 8.97
N GLU A 165 -11.85 -7.81 9.12
CA GLU A 165 -11.42 -8.95 9.93
C GLU A 165 -10.13 -9.57 9.44
N LEU A 166 -9.94 -9.61 8.11
CA LEU A 166 -8.71 -10.14 7.54
C LEU A 166 -7.53 -9.24 7.88
N LEU A 167 -7.66 -7.92 7.75
CA LEU A 167 -6.59 -6.99 8.15
C LEU A 167 -6.30 -7.07 9.66
N ARG A 168 -7.31 -7.27 10.50
CA ARG A 168 -7.12 -7.49 11.94
C ARG A 168 -6.28 -8.72 12.24
N LYS A 169 -6.41 -9.78 11.45
CA LYS A 169 -5.57 -10.98 11.56
C LYS A 169 -4.12 -10.72 11.15
N TYR A 170 -3.89 -9.80 10.21
CA TYR A 170 -2.57 -9.49 9.64
C TYR A 170 -2.07 -8.10 10.02
N LYS A 171 -2.14 -7.72 11.30
CA LYS A 171 -1.65 -6.42 11.78
C LYS A 171 -0.19 -6.17 11.39
N PHE A 172 0.12 -4.89 11.19
CA PHE A 172 1.49 -4.45 10.93
C PHE A 172 2.37 -4.70 12.15
N PRO A 173 3.63 -5.14 11.96
CA PRO A 173 4.61 -5.14 13.05
C PRO A 173 4.87 -3.71 13.53
N GLU A 174 4.93 -3.54 14.85
CA GLU A 174 5.28 -2.28 15.49
C GLU A 174 6.67 -2.42 16.12
N ILE A 175 7.63 -1.69 15.58
CA ILE A 175 9.03 -1.78 15.97
C ILE A 175 9.42 -0.47 16.65
N ASP A 176 9.93 -0.54 17.88
CA ASP A 176 10.34 0.64 18.63
C ASP A 176 11.43 1.42 17.90
N GLY A 177 11.21 2.74 17.76
CA GLY A 177 12.10 3.66 17.07
C GLY A 177 12.03 3.61 15.55
N GLU A 178 11.09 2.86 14.96
CA GLU A 178 10.83 2.85 13.52
C GLU A 178 9.44 3.41 13.22
N PHE A 179 9.36 4.29 12.21
CA PHE A 179 8.17 5.09 11.88
C PHE A 179 7.58 4.74 10.49
N PHE A 180 8.19 3.81 9.78
CA PHE A 180 7.72 3.39 8.46
C PHE A 180 7.75 1.87 8.31
N PHE A 181 6.63 1.32 7.84
CA PHE A 181 6.51 -0.06 7.42
C PHE A 181 5.69 -0.14 6.14
N THR A 182 6.16 -0.89 5.14
CA THR A 182 5.45 -0.99 3.86
C THR A 182 4.19 -1.84 3.96
N GLU A 183 3.08 -1.36 3.41
CA GLU A 183 1.80 -2.07 3.35
C GLU A 183 1.91 -3.36 2.54
N ARG A 184 2.77 -3.38 1.53
CA ARG A 184 3.01 -4.57 0.70
C ARG A 184 3.37 -5.80 1.52
N TYR A 185 4.01 -5.65 2.68
CA TYR A 185 4.32 -6.75 3.58
C TYR A 185 3.07 -7.52 4.02
N ILE A 186 1.99 -6.81 4.32
CA ILE A 186 0.72 -7.40 4.71
C ILE A 186 -0.02 -7.96 3.50
N TRP A 187 -0.03 -7.20 2.39
CA TRP A 187 -0.70 -7.63 1.16
C TRP A 187 -0.11 -8.94 0.62
N ASP A 188 1.20 -9.09 0.66
CA ASP A 188 1.90 -10.30 0.23
C ASP A 188 1.65 -11.49 1.17
N LYS A 189 1.49 -11.26 2.48
CA LYS A 189 1.08 -12.33 3.43
C LYS A 189 -0.32 -12.85 3.13
N ILE A 190 -1.26 -11.95 2.94
CA ILE A 190 -2.65 -12.29 2.58
C ILE A 190 -2.67 -13.09 1.27
N ALA A 191 -1.91 -12.64 0.27
CA ALA A 191 -1.77 -13.33 -1.00
C ALA A 191 -1.15 -14.74 -0.86
N ASN A 192 -0.13 -14.88 -0.02
CA ASN A 192 0.52 -16.18 0.24
C ASN A 192 -0.42 -17.18 0.92
N ASP A 193 -1.38 -16.71 1.71
CA ASP A 193 -2.40 -17.55 2.34
C ASP A 193 -3.55 -17.92 1.36
N GLY A 194 -3.40 -17.57 0.07
CA GLY A 194 -4.28 -18.01 -1.02
C GLY A 194 -5.46 -17.08 -1.33
N TYR A 195 -5.53 -15.92 -0.68
CA TYR A 195 -6.60 -14.95 -0.95
C TYR A 195 -6.37 -14.20 -2.26
N LEU A 196 -7.46 -13.91 -2.98
CA LEU A 196 -7.48 -13.11 -4.18
C LEU A 196 -7.97 -11.69 -3.90
N ILE A 197 -7.71 -10.82 -4.85
CA ILE A 197 -8.29 -9.48 -4.99
C ILE A 197 -8.96 -9.44 -6.35
N ARG A 198 -10.20 -8.96 -6.44
CA ARG A 198 -10.80 -8.60 -7.72
C ARG A 198 -10.46 -7.16 -8.04
N TRP A 199 -9.66 -6.99 -9.07
CA TRP A 199 -9.19 -5.71 -9.58
C TRP A 199 -10.11 -5.25 -10.70
N TYR A 200 -10.76 -4.10 -10.54
CA TYR A 200 -11.68 -3.54 -11.53
C TYR A 200 -11.01 -2.44 -12.35
N ASN A 201 -11.28 -2.42 -13.65
CA ASN A 201 -10.79 -1.39 -14.56
C ASN A 201 -11.63 -0.11 -14.48
N LYS A 202 -11.74 0.45 -13.29
CA LYS A 202 -12.44 1.71 -13.04
C LYS A 202 -11.66 2.51 -12.00
N SER A 203 -11.40 3.80 -12.30
CA SER A 203 -10.78 4.70 -11.34
C SER A 203 -11.79 5.16 -10.31
N ILE A 204 -11.46 4.99 -9.03
CA ILE A 204 -12.28 5.38 -7.87
C ILE A 204 -11.58 6.39 -6.97
N CYS A 205 -10.26 6.54 -7.13
CA CYS A 205 -9.43 7.46 -6.34
C CYS A 205 -8.66 8.40 -7.27
N VAL A 206 -8.43 9.62 -6.83
CA VAL A 206 -7.58 10.61 -7.50
C VAL A 206 -6.39 10.88 -6.61
N CYS A 207 -5.19 10.56 -7.12
CA CYS A 207 -3.93 10.72 -6.40
C CYS A 207 -3.13 11.87 -6.99
N GLU A 208 -2.61 12.72 -6.11
CA GLU A 208 -1.76 13.84 -6.49
C GLU A 208 -0.37 13.67 -5.88
N TYR A 209 0.64 13.50 -6.73
CA TYR A 209 2.03 13.38 -6.28
C TYR A 209 2.60 14.75 -5.90
N LEU A 210 2.55 15.06 -4.63
CA LEU A 210 3.07 16.29 -4.06
C LEU A 210 4.60 16.27 -4.02
N GLU A 211 5.22 17.46 -4.07
CA GLU A 211 6.68 17.64 -4.02
C GLU A 211 7.28 17.10 -2.71
N ASP A 212 6.54 17.24 -1.60
CA ASP A 212 6.89 16.77 -0.26
C ASP A 212 6.39 15.35 0.04
N GLY A 213 5.70 14.70 -0.92
CA GLY A 213 5.20 13.34 -0.79
C GLY A 213 6.30 12.29 -0.78
N LEU A 214 6.10 11.20 -0.03
CA LEU A 214 7.05 10.09 0.10
C LEU A 214 7.46 9.50 -1.27
N THR A 215 6.56 9.46 -2.23
CA THR A 215 6.80 8.91 -3.57
C THR A 215 7.80 9.73 -4.39
N LYS A 216 7.76 11.09 -4.31
CA LYS A 216 8.72 11.96 -5.01
C LYS A 216 10.08 12.05 -4.32
N GLN A 217 10.16 11.74 -3.06
CA GLN A 217 11.40 11.75 -2.29
C GLN A 217 12.31 10.53 -2.57
N GLY A 218 12.33 9.99 -3.78
CA GLY A 218 13.09 8.78 -4.15
C GLY A 218 14.57 8.77 -3.69
N ALA A 219 15.23 9.94 -3.61
CA ALA A 219 16.55 10.09 -2.97
C ALA A 219 16.51 9.79 -1.45
N ASN A 220 15.37 9.99 -0.80
CA ASN A 220 15.16 9.74 0.62
C ASN A 220 14.75 8.29 0.94
N GLN A 221 14.37 7.46 -0.07
CA GLN A 221 14.03 6.06 0.17
C GLN A 221 15.17 5.30 0.86
N LEU A 222 16.42 5.53 0.43
CA LEU A 222 17.58 4.90 1.05
C LEU A 222 17.72 5.31 2.53
N LYS A 223 17.54 6.60 2.82
CA LYS A 223 17.54 7.14 4.19
C LYS A 223 16.40 6.53 5.01
N GLY A 224 15.19 6.52 4.47
CA GLY A 224 14.03 5.89 5.12
C GLY A 224 14.25 4.41 5.44
N HIS A 225 14.87 3.64 4.55
CA HIS A 225 15.22 2.24 4.81
C HIS A 225 16.32 2.08 5.87
N VAL A 226 17.28 3.00 5.95
CA VAL A 226 18.29 3.01 7.01
C VAL A 226 17.67 3.29 8.37
N GLU A 227 16.79 4.26 8.45
CA GLU A 227 16.08 4.63 9.69
C GLU A 227 15.11 3.55 10.18
N ASN A 228 14.55 2.75 9.26
CA ASN A 228 13.59 1.67 9.54
C ASN A 228 14.16 0.29 9.16
N ILE A 229 15.40 0.02 9.53
CA ILE A 229 16.16 -1.13 9.02
C ILE A 229 15.61 -2.49 9.44
N LYS A 230 15.03 -2.62 10.64
CA LYS A 230 14.47 -3.89 11.12
C LYS A 230 13.22 -4.26 10.33
N GLY A 231 12.28 -3.32 10.20
CA GLY A 231 11.08 -3.50 9.38
C GLY A 231 11.42 -3.73 7.92
N TYR A 232 12.38 -2.98 7.38
CA TYR A 232 12.85 -3.21 6.02
C TYR A 232 13.48 -4.59 5.85
N SER A 233 14.26 -5.08 6.83
CA SER A 233 14.83 -6.43 6.80
C SER A 233 13.76 -7.52 6.80
N MET A 234 12.69 -7.36 7.60
CA MET A 234 11.55 -8.28 7.62
C MET A 234 10.85 -8.34 6.25
N TYR A 235 10.65 -7.18 5.63
CA TYR A 235 10.07 -7.09 4.29
C TYR A 235 10.95 -7.75 3.23
N VAL A 236 12.26 -7.52 3.27
CA VAL A 236 13.23 -8.16 2.35
C VAL A 236 13.24 -9.67 2.54
N GLU A 237 13.29 -10.16 3.78
CA GLU A 237 13.23 -11.59 4.10
C GLU A 237 11.98 -12.25 3.50
N GLN A 238 10.82 -11.65 3.72
CA GLN A 238 9.56 -12.12 3.17
C GLN A 238 9.57 -12.11 1.65
N SER A 239 9.99 -11.01 1.03
CA SER A 239 10.04 -10.85 -0.42
C SER A 239 10.97 -11.88 -1.09
N MET A 240 12.11 -12.20 -0.47
CA MET A 240 13.02 -13.23 -0.96
C MET A 240 12.43 -14.65 -0.90
N ARG A 241 11.42 -14.87 -0.07
CA ARG A 241 10.71 -16.17 0.03
C ARG A 241 9.54 -16.27 -0.92
N LEU A 242 8.76 -15.18 -1.07
CA LEU A 242 7.48 -15.18 -1.76
C LEU A 242 7.57 -14.76 -3.22
N TRP A 243 8.49 -13.84 -3.55
CA TRP A 243 8.57 -13.27 -4.89
C TRP A 243 9.28 -14.21 -5.86
N ASP A 244 9.02 -14.01 -7.15
CA ASP A 244 9.83 -14.67 -8.16
C ASP A 244 11.30 -14.18 -8.08
N ARG A 245 12.20 -14.95 -8.70
CA ARG A 245 13.64 -14.69 -8.61
C ARG A 245 14.05 -13.32 -9.13
N ILE A 246 13.33 -12.76 -10.08
CA ILE A 246 13.65 -11.48 -10.71
C ILE A 246 13.35 -10.34 -9.75
N GLU A 247 12.16 -10.34 -9.15
CA GLU A 247 11.75 -9.34 -8.16
C GLU A 247 12.57 -9.47 -6.88
N ALA A 248 12.78 -10.69 -6.41
CA ALA A 248 13.61 -10.97 -5.23
C ALA A 248 15.06 -10.48 -5.37
N VAL A 249 15.66 -10.56 -6.57
CA VAL A 249 16.99 -10.00 -6.82
C VAL A 249 16.99 -8.48 -6.75
N THR A 250 15.92 -7.83 -7.20
CA THR A 250 15.83 -6.37 -7.14
C THR A 250 15.82 -5.88 -5.70
N ILE A 251 14.96 -6.46 -4.85
CA ILE A 251 14.89 -6.07 -3.42
C ILE A 251 16.19 -6.43 -2.68
N PHE A 252 16.80 -7.56 -2.98
CA PHE A 252 18.07 -7.96 -2.40
C PHE A 252 19.20 -6.98 -2.75
N ARG A 253 19.23 -6.46 -3.97
CA ARG A 253 20.18 -5.42 -4.39
C ARG A 253 19.99 -4.12 -3.60
N GLU A 254 18.75 -3.65 -3.45
CA GLU A 254 18.48 -2.45 -2.68
C GLU A 254 18.84 -2.63 -1.21
N PHE A 255 18.52 -3.77 -0.62
CA PHE A 255 18.94 -4.10 0.74
C PHE A 255 20.47 -4.06 0.90
N ASN A 256 21.23 -4.55 -0.09
CA ASN A 256 22.69 -4.46 -0.04
C ASN A 256 23.20 -3.03 -0.09
N LYS A 257 22.56 -2.13 -0.83
CA LYS A 257 22.89 -0.69 -0.81
C LYS A 257 22.67 -0.08 0.56
N VAL A 258 21.50 -0.35 1.18
CA VAL A 258 21.18 0.07 2.55
C VAL A 258 22.24 -0.38 3.53
N CYS A 259 22.54 -1.69 3.55
CA CYS A 259 23.57 -2.27 4.41
C CYS A 259 24.96 -1.66 4.18
N LYS A 260 25.31 -1.36 2.93
CA LYS A 260 26.59 -0.70 2.59
C LYS A 260 26.64 0.71 3.16
N THR A 261 25.58 1.48 3.02
CA THR A 261 25.45 2.84 3.59
C THR A 261 25.61 2.83 5.10
N MET A 262 25.07 1.81 5.78
CA MET A 262 25.21 1.60 7.23
C MET A 262 26.59 1.04 7.66
N GLY A 263 27.50 0.78 6.74
CA GLY A 263 28.79 0.13 7.05
C GLY A 263 28.67 -1.30 7.55
N THR A 264 27.52 -1.98 7.34
CA THR A 264 27.28 -3.34 7.85
C THR A 264 28.17 -4.36 7.14
N LYS A 265 28.94 -5.15 7.91
CA LYS A 265 29.79 -6.22 7.38
C LYS A 265 28.97 -7.27 6.65
N ILE A 266 29.48 -7.83 5.56
CA ILE A 266 28.80 -8.85 4.73
C ILE A 266 28.35 -10.05 5.57
N SER A 267 29.15 -10.49 6.53
CA SER A 267 28.81 -11.60 7.45
C SER A 267 27.53 -11.35 8.28
N ASN A 268 27.19 -10.10 8.53
CA ASN A 268 26.02 -9.72 9.34
C ASN A 268 24.79 -9.42 8.48
N ARG A 269 24.96 -9.11 7.19
CA ARG A 269 23.84 -8.77 6.30
C ARG A 269 22.88 -9.94 6.11
N GLY A 270 23.39 -11.15 5.92
CA GLY A 270 22.58 -12.36 5.82
C GLY A 270 21.76 -12.61 7.09
N LYS A 271 22.36 -12.39 8.27
CA LYS A 271 21.67 -12.57 9.55
C LYS A 271 20.48 -11.61 9.71
N ALA A 272 20.60 -10.38 9.22
CA ALA A 272 19.53 -9.37 9.30
C ALA A 272 18.26 -9.78 8.53
N ILE A 273 18.37 -10.64 7.51
CA ILE A 273 17.26 -11.18 6.72
C ILE A 273 17.13 -12.71 6.88
N ASN A 274 17.55 -13.24 8.00
CA ASN A 274 17.43 -14.66 8.37
C ASN A 274 18.03 -15.66 7.36
N LEU A 275 19.03 -15.23 6.60
CA LEU A 275 19.77 -16.07 5.67
C LEU A 275 21.09 -16.55 6.26
N LYS A 276 21.41 -17.84 6.05
CA LYS A 276 22.76 -18.34 6.30
C LYS A 276 23.77 -17.56 5.47
N THR A 277 24.91 -17.20 6.05
CA THR A 277 25.97 -16.41 5.38
C THR A 277 26.38 -17.03 4.04
N SER A 278 26.46 -18.36 3.94
CA SER A 278 26.77 -19.07 2.69
C SER A 278 25.68 -18.83 1.60
N THR A 279 24.40 -18.88 1.97
CA THR A 279 23.29 -18.58 1.07
C THR A 279 23.32 -17.14 0.62
N TYR A 280 23.58 -16.20 1.54
CA TYR A 280 23.70 -14.78 1.24
C TYR A 280 24.84 -14.51 0.24
N ILE A 281 26.01 -15.12 0.45
CA ILE A 281 27.15 -15.01 -0.47
C ILE A 281 26.83 -15.63 -1.84
N LYS A 282 26.10 -16.76 -1.88
CA LYS A 282 25.63 -17.36 -3.14
C LYS A 282 24.72 -16.41 -3.91
N TRP A 283 23.78 -15.72 -3.24
CA TRP A 283 22.94 -14.70 -3.86
C TRP A 283 23.78 -13.56 -4.43
N LEU A 284 24.74 -13.07 -3.65
CA LEU A 284 25.61 -11.96 -4.04
C LEU A 284 26.51 -12.26 -5.25
N LEU A 285 27.09 -13.45 -5.29
CA LEU A 285 28.12 -13.80 -6.28
C LEU A 285 27.61 -14.52 -7.52
N LEU A 286 26.50 -15.25 -7.42
CA LEU A 286 26.00 -16.07 -8.51
C LEU A 286 24.66 -15.57 -9.06
N ILE A 287 23.71 -15.27 -8.20
CA ILE A 287 22.34 -14.95 -8.65
C ILE A 287 22.26 -13.51 -9.18
N MET A 288 22.84 -12.54 -8.49
CA MET A 288 22.85 -11.15 -8.94
C MET A 288 23.53 -10.95 -10.31
N PRO A 289 24.76 -11.45 -10.56
CA PRO A 289 25.37 -11.30 -11.86
C PRO A 289 24.57 -11.96 -12.98
N MET A 290 24.05 -13.18 -12.76
CA MET A 290 23.24 -13.91 -13.73
C MET A 290 21.95 -13.13 -14.10
N TYR A 291 21.34 -12.45 -13.15
CA TYR A 291 20.20 -11.58 -13.39
C TYR A 291 20.54 -10.40 -14.33
N TYR A 292 21.69 -9.75 -14.15
CA TYR A 292 22.12 -8.67 -15.03
C TYR A 292 22.29 -9.15 -16.47
N VAL A 293 22.90 -10.32 -16.67
CA VAL A 293 23.03 -10.92 -18.00
C VAL A 293 21.66 -11.18 -18.62
N LEU A 294 20.75 -11.81 -17.90
CA LEU A 294 19.38 -12.08 -18.38
C LEU A 294 18.61 -10.81 -18.71
N ARG A 295 18.77 -9.75 -17.91
CA ARG A 295 18.10 -8.47 -18.17
C ARG A 295 18.62 -7.78 -19.43
N ILE A 296 19.93 -7.85 -19.65
CA ILE A 296 20.57 -7.34 -20.87
C ILE A 296 20.06 -8.14 -22.08
N CYS A 297 20.06 -9.47 -22.02
CA CYS A 297 19.53 -10.31 -23.09
C CYS A 297 18.06 -10.02 -23.41
N LYS A 298 17.19 -9.89 -22.39
CA LYS A 298 15.77 -9.52 -22.60
C LYS A 298 15.61 -8.15 -23.24
N ARG A 299 16.46 -7.18 -22.92
CA ARG A 299 16.43 -5.86 -23.55
C ARG A 299 16.80 -5.93 -25.03
N PHE A 300 17.85 -6.66 -25.38
CA PHE A 300 18.25 -6.88 -26.76
C PHE A 300 17.15 -7.59 -27.59
N LEU A 301 16.51 -8.62 -27.03
CA LEU A 301 15.43 -9.35 -27.71
C LEU A 301 14.20 -8.45 -27.95
N ARG A 302 13.83 -7.56 -27.02
CA ARG A 302 12.77 -6.59 -27.22
C ARG A 302 13.11 -5.53 -28.27
N GLU A 303 14.36 -5.08 -28.34
CA GLU A 303 14.82 -4.12 -29.35
C GLU A 303 14.84 -4.73 -30.75
N GLU A 304 15.00 -6.05 -30.89
CA GLU A 304 14.87 -6.76 -32.18
C GLU A 304 13.41 -6.97 -32.62
N GLU A 305 12.47 -7.19 -31.67
CA GLU A 305 11.04 -7.28 -31.97
C GLU A 305 10.45 -5.93 -32.46
N PHE A 306 11.00 -4.80 -32.03
CA PHE A 306 10.61 -3.46 -32.53
C PHE A 306 11.26 -3.06 -33.85
N ARG A 307 12.23 -3.83 -34.34
CA ARG A 307 12.90 -3.58 -35.66
C ARG A 307 12.36 -4.43 -36.79
N LYS A 308 11.46 -5.34 -36.51
CA LYS A 308 10.68 -6.11 -37.49
C LYS A 308 9.28 -5.54 -37.63
#